data_6fd44156e85edbbb177d7201dcd7646b
#
_entry.id   6fd44156e85edbbb177d7201dcd7646b
#
_cell.length_a   1.000
_cell.length_b   1.000
_cell.length_c   1.000
_cell.angle_alpha   90.00
_cell.angle_beta   90.00
_cell.angle_gamma   90.00
#
_symmetry.space_group_name_H-M   'P 1'
#
loop_
_entity.id
_entity.type
_entity.pdbx_description
1 polymer ?
#
loop_
_entity_poly.entity_id
_entity_poly.type
_entity_poly.pdbx_seq_one_letter_code
_entity_poly.pdbx_strand_id
1 'polypeptide(L)'
;LQKSVVNSRALELIKVPFSLNGIQEDEDGVITGILEHEANAYAKNKIMNLYTFEEKCSMIRDYINQKILPMGVTTVVAIETSLIREREDYQKFLKFIKKLPVNIELYYSITDTDEIKARKMKRMGGDIGVDGSFTSRNAALFENYEDVDGNGDLYFSQEELNRLVLECYEASLQIGLHAVGDRAFEQVLSAHEYAQAICPGTDLRHRGEHAELLSFDQIKRAKKLNLVLSMQPVFETLLGNTQKGLYEGCNELYVESLGERHLRTNMFRQILDEGIVICAGSDSALTPVNPLLGI
;
A
#
# COMPACT_ATOMS: atom_id res chain seq x y z
N LEU A 1 -5.91 1.99 3.43
CA LEU A 1 -7.30 1.59 3.74
C LEU A 1 -8.21 2.00 2.59
N GLN A 2 -8.90 1.03 1.97
CA GLN A 2 -9.78 1.25 0.81
C GLN A 2 -11.18 1.74 1.19
N LYS A 3 -11.59 1.48 2.44
CA LYS A 3 -12.89 1.90 2.99
C LYS A 3 -12.71 2.61 4.33
N SER A 4 -13.63 3.52 4.65
CA SER A 4 -13.78 4.12 5.98
C SER A 4 -15.21 3.96 6.46
N VAL A 5 -15.38 3.79 7.77
CA VAL A 5 -16.69 3.84 8.41
C VAL A 5 -16.69 5.02 9.37
N VAL A 6 -17.62 5.92 9.17
CA VAL A 6 -17.75 7.17 9.95
C VAL A 6 -19.16 7.25 10.57
N ASN A 7 -19.24 7.77 11.77
CA ASN A 7 -20.52 8.02 12.41
C ASN A 7 -21.13 9.35 11.93
N SER A 8 -22.40 9.60 12.28
CA SER A 8 -23.15 10.80 11.87
C SER A 8 -22.43 12.08 12.27
N ARG A 9 -21.78 12.10 13.45
CA ARG A 9 -21.03 13.29 13.89
C ARG A 9 -19.80 13.56 13.05
N ALA A 10 -19.10 12.53 12.62
CA ALA A 10 -17.97 12.66 11.71
C ALA A 10 -18.45 13.16 10.33
N LEU A 11 -19.55 12.60 9.77
CA LEU A 11 -20.14 13.07 8.52
C LEU A 11 -20.45 14.57 8.55
N GLU A 12 -21.06 15.05 9.65
CA GLU A 12 -21.32 16.48 9.84
C GLU A 12 -20.05 17.34 9.84
N LEU A 13 -18.99 16.87 10.51
CA LEU A 13 -17.73 17.60 10.63
C LEU A 13 -16.95 17.65 9.32
N ILE A 14 -16.85 16.53 8.62
CA ILE A 14 -16.08 16.44 7.37
C ILE A 14 -16.84 16.97 6.17
N LYS A 15 -18.18 17.07 6.26
CA LYS A 15 -19.06 17.62 5.21
C LYS A 15 -18.77 16.96 3.85
N VAL A 16 -18.88 15.64 3.78
CA VAL A 16 -18.67 14.88 2.54
C VAL A 16 -19.63 15.38 1.47
N PRO A 17 -19.16 15.86 0.31
CA PRO A 17 -20.04 16.21 -0.80
C PRO A 17 -20.78 14.97 -1.33
N PHE A 18 -22.11 15.04 -1.42
CA PHE A 18 -22.95 13.94 -1.91
C PHE A 18 -22.69 13.54 -3.37
N SER A 19 -21.99 14.38 -4.12
CA SER A 19 -21.61 14.12 -5.51
C SER A 19 -20.38 13.21 -5.67
N LEU A 20 -19.69 12.87 -4.58
CA LEU A 20 -18.50 12.03 -4.64
C LEU A 20 -18.89 10.56 -4.81
N ASN A 21 -18.15 9.87 -5.66
CA ASN A 21 -18.28 8.43 -5.81
C ASN A 21 -17.87 7.70 -4.52
N GLY A 22 -18.62 6.63 -4.17
CA GLY A 22 -18.30 5.76 -3.04
C GLY A 22 -18.98 6.10 -1.72
N ILE A 23 -20.07 6.88 -1.71
CA ILE A 23 -20.95 7.03 -0.56
C ILE A 23 -21.98 5.90 -0.61
N GLN A 24 -22.02 5.07 0.43
CA GLN A 24 -23.06 4.03 0.54
C GLN A 24 -24.32 4.57 1.22
N GLU A 25 -25.46 4.26 0.62
CA GLU A 25 -26.81 4.56 1.14
C GLU A 25 -27.53 3.24 1.46
N ASP A 26 -28.44 3.28 2.42
CA ASP A 26 -29.35 2.18 2.71
C ASP A 26 -30.55 2.17 1.75
N GLU A 27 -31.51 1.24 1.96
CA GLU A 27 -32.72 1.08 1.14
C GLU A 27 -33.63 2.32 1.15
N ASP A 28 -33.52 3.16 2.19
CA ASP A 28 -34.27 4.40 2.35
C ASP A 28 -33.52 5.63 1.80
N GLY A 29 -32.33 5.45 1.23
CA GLY A 29 -31.47 6.53 0.70
C GLY A 29 -30.74 7.28 1.80
N VAL A 30 -30.60 6.72 2.99
CA VAL A 30 -29.87 7.32 4.11
C VAL A 30 -28.41 6.86 4.06
N ILE A 31 -27.47 7.80 4.19
CA ILE A 31 -26.04 7.50 4.20
C ILE A 31 -25.71 6.59 5.39
N THR A 32 -25.15 5.41 5.11
CA THR A 32 -24.78 4.40 6.11
C THR A 32 -23.55 4.78 6.90
N GLY A 33 -22.75 5.74 6.40
CA GLY A 33 -21.43 6.10 6.94
C GLY A 33 -20.27 5.29 6.36
N ILE A 34 -20.53 4.34 5.49
CA ILE A 34 -19.50 3.61 4.73
C ILE A 34 -19.08 4.47 3.55
N LEU A 35 -17.79 4.78 3.48
CA LEU A 35 -17.19 5.62 2.43
C LEU A 35 -16.10 4.83 1.70
N GLU A 36 -16.16 4.84 0.38
CA GLU A 36 -15.24 4.17 -0.53
C GLU A 36 -14.67 5.17 -1.54
N HIS A 37 -13.75 4.78 -2.38
CA HIS A 37 -13.23 5.55 -3.50
C HIS A 37 -12.95 7.04 -3.16
N GLU A 38 -13.51 7.96 -3.95
CA GLU A 38 -13.33 9.41 -3.77
C GLU A 38 -13.84 9.92 -2.42
N ALA A 39 -14.99 9.40 -1.96
CA ALA A 39 -15.57 9.78 -0.67
C ALA A 39 -14.65 9.38 0.50
N ASN A 40 -14.02 8.19 0.44
CA ASN A 40 -13.04 7.74 1.41
C ASN A 40 -11.78 8.62 1.39
N ALA A 41 -11.24 8.91 0.21
CA ALA A 41 -10.06 9.77 0.06
C ALA A 41 -10.34 11.19 0.61
N TYR A 42 -11.51 11.75 0.29
CA TYR A 42 -11.95 13.04 0.82
C TYR A 42 -12.05 13.05 2.35
N ALA A 43 -12.69 12.04 2.93
CA ALA A 43 -12.88 11.93 4.37
C ALA A 43 -11.54 11.82 5.10
N LYS A 44 -10.64 10.94 4.67
CA LYS A 44 -9.29 10.78 5.20
C LYS A 44 -8.53 12.10 5.17
N ASN A 45 -8.60 12.79 4.04
CA ASN A 45 -7.95 14.09 3.85
C ASN A 45 -8.49 15.14 4.83
N LYS A 46 -9.81 15.22 4.98
CA LYS A 46 -10.45 16.17 5.92
C LYS A 46 -10.10 15.88 7.37
N ILE A 47 -10.14 14.61 7.79
CA ILE A 47 -9.79 14.20 9.15
C ILE A 47 -8.33 14.56 9.45
N MET A 48 -7.41 14.27 8.54
CA MET A 48 -6.00 14.60 8.72
C MET A 48 -5.74 16.10 8.78
N ASN A 49 -6.62 16.92 8.20
CA ASN A 49 -6.54 18.38 8.28
C ASN A 49 -7.06 18.98 9.58
N LEU A 50 -7.71 18.19 10.42
CA LEU A 50 -8.13 18.65 11.75
C LEU A 50 -6.95 18.82 12.71
N TYR A 51 -5.81 18.20 12.40
CA TYR A 51 -4.61 18.23 13.24
C TYR A 51 -3.56 19.17 12.67
N THR A 52 -2.93 19.94 13.53
CA THR A 52 -1.75 20.74 13.21
C THR A 52 -0.55 19.82 12.90
N PHE A 53 0.47 20.38 12.25
CA PHE A 53 1.73 19.64 12.01
C PHE A 53 2.37 19.16 13.32
N GLU A 54 2.37 20.00 14.35
CA GLU A 54 2.93 19.72 15.66
C GLU A 54 2.19 18.59 16.39
N GLU A 55 0.85 18.57 16.32
CA GLU A 55 0.03 17.49 16.88
C GLU A 55 0.32 16.16 16.18
N LYS A 56 0.39 16.16 14.84
CA LYS A 56 0.76 14.96 14.08
C LYS A 56 2.16 14.44 14.46
N CYS A 57 3.14 15.34 14.60
CA CYS A 57 4.49 14.99 15.05
C CYS A 57 4.49 14.42 16.46
N SER A 58 3.65 14.95 17.37
CA SER A 58 3.51 14.38 18.71
C SER A 58 2.93 12.98 18.67
N MET A 59 1.85 12.76 17.90
CA MET A 59 1.24 11.44 17.74
C MET A 59 2.24 10.40 17.17
N ILE A 60 3.05 10.79 16.17
CA ILE A 60 4.10 9.92 15.62
C ILE A 60 5.14 9.57 16.69
N ARG A 61 5.60 10.55 17.45
CA ARG A 61 6.58 10.33 18.52
C ARG A 61 6.04 9.38 19.59
N ASP A 62 4.78 9.58 20.01
CA ASP A 62 4.13 8.74 21.01
C ASP A 62 3.96 7.31 20.50
N TYR A 63 3.55 7.14 19.25
CA TYR A 63 3.45 5.82 18.63
C TYR A 63 4.80 5.11 18.54
N ILE A 64 5.85 5.81 18.13
CA ILE A 64 7.21 5.26 18.08
C ILE A 64 7.66 4.80 19.46
N ASN A 65 7.48 5.64 20.49
CA ASN A 65 7.92 5.32 21.85
C ASN A 65 7.11 4.18 22.47
N GLN A 66 5.79 4.15 22.24
CA GLN A 66 4.89 3.21 22.91
C GLN A 66 4.71 1.90 22.15
N LYS A 67 4.88 1.89 20.83
CA LYS A 67 4.58 0.73 19.98
C LYS A 67 5.77 0.20 19.20
N ILE A 68 6.58 1.08 18.62
CA ILE A 68 7.68 0.70 17.71
C ILE A 68 8.92 0.24 18.49
N LEU A 69 9.42 1.08 19.37
CA LEU A 69 10.63 0.79 20.16
C LEU A 69 10.50 -0.44 21.07
N PRO A 70 9.38 -0.67 21.79
CA PRO A 70 9.25 -1.86 22.63
C PRO A 70 9.28 -3.17 21.84
N MET A 71 9.03 -3.13 20.54
CA MET A 71 9.11 -4.30 19.65
C MET A 71 10.52 -4.50 19.03
N GLY A 72 11.52 -3.71 19.46
CA GLY A 72 12.89 -3.82 18.97
C GLY A 72 13.12 -3.27 17.57
N VAL A 73 12.17 -2.53 17.00
CA VAL A 73 12.30 -1.92 15.68
C VAL A 73 13.19 -0.68 15.75
N THR A 74 14.28 -0.68 14.99
CA THR A 74 15.26 0.41 14.95
C THR A 74 15.17 1.27 13.68
N THR A 75 14.51 0.76 12.64
CA THR A 75 14.32 1.46 11.38
C THR A 75 12.88 1.23 10.89
N VAL A 76 12.22 2.30 10.48
CA VAL A 76 10.88 2.29 9.91
C VAL A 76 10.95 2.77 8.48
N VAL A 77 10.41 1.99 7.55
CA VAL A 77 10.09 2.45 6.20
C VAL A 77 8.72 3.11 6.26
N ALA A 78 8.70 4.42 6.14
CA ALA A 78 7.48 5.21 6.24
C ALA A 78 6.98 5.60 4.85
N ILE A 79 5.75 5.21 4.56
CA ILE A 79 5.05 5.60 3.34
C ILE A 79 4.18 6.81 3.69
N GLU A 80 4.56 7.98 3.19
CA GLU A 80 3.98 9.25 3.59
C GLU A 80 3.07 9.81 2.50
N THR A 81 1.81 10.06 2.84
CA THR A 81 0.80 10.57 1.91
C THR A 81 0.14 11.87 2.38
N SER A 82 0.23 12.21 3.67
CA SER A 82 -0.67 13.22 4.25
C SER A 82 -0.01 14.28 5.11
N LEU A 83 1.18 14.02 5.64
CA LEU A 83 1.88 14.94 6.54
C LEU A 83 2.67 16.01 5.78
N ILE A 84 3.21 15.63 4.62
CA ILE A 84 4.10 16.45 3.81
C ILE A 84 3.31 17.03 2.64
N ARG A 85 2.55 18.08 2.84
CA ARG A 85 1.77 18.73 1.78
C ARG A 85 2.53 19.83 1.09
N GLU A 86 3.06 20.76 1.88
CA GLU A 86 3.82 21.90 1.38
C GLU A 86 5.32 21.61 1.46
N ARG A 87 6.12 22.30 0.64
CA ARG A 87 7.59 22.18 0.70
C ARG A 87 8.14 22.53 2.08
N GLU A 88 7.51 23.47 2.78
CA GLU A 88 7.90 23.83 4.13
C GLU A 88 7.66 22.71 5.12
N ASP A 89 6.58 21.99 5.01
CA ASP A 89 6.27 20.83 5.87
C ASP A 89 7.29 19.71 5.68
N TYR A 90 7.74 19.48 4.45
CA TYR A 90 8.82 18.51 4.20
C TYR A 90 10.10 18.87 4.95
N GLN A 91 10.53 20.12 4.91
CA GLN A 91 11.72 20.56 5.64
C GLN A 91 11.54 20.48 7.17
N LYS A 92 10.37 20.81 7.68
CA LYS A 92 10.01 20.61 9.10
C LYS A 92 10.03 19.13 9.46
N PHE A 93 9.45 18.28 8.61
CA PHE A 93 9.40 16.84 8.82
C PHE A 93 10.81 16.22 8.84
N LEU A 94 11.69 16.57 7.91
CA LEU A 94 13.07 16.11 7.92
C LEU A 94 13.83 16.48 9.22
N LYS A 95 13.54 17.67 9.77
CA LYS A 95 14.13 18.08 11.06
C LYS A 95 13.51 17.30 12.24
N PHE A 96 12.24 16.95 12.12
CA PHE A 96 11.54 16.18 13.13
C PHE A 96 12.03 14.73 13.17
N ILE A 97 12.08 14.02 12.05
CA ILE A 97 12.45 12.61 12.01
C ILE A 97 13.91 12.37 12.47
N LYS A 98 14.81 13.33 12.28
CA LYS A 98 16.19 13.27 12.80
C LYS A 98 16.29 13.26 14.33
N LYS A 99 15.23 13.65 15.03
CA LYS A 99 15.16 13.67 16.50
C LYS A 99 14.46 12.43 17.06
N LEU A 100 13.96 11.55 16.21
CA LEU A 100 13.31 10.31 16.63
C LEU A 100 14.39 9.28 17.02
N PRO A 101 14.08 8.39 17.97
CA PRO A 101 15.00 7.35 18.41
C PRO A 101 15.07 6.14 17.47
N VAL A 102 14.48 6.24 16.27
CA VAL A 102 14.51 5.24 15.19
C VAL A 102 14.91 5.92 13.89
N ASN A 103 15.49 5.15 12.98
CA ASN A 103 15.74 5.63 11.63
C ASN A 103 14.43 5.62 10.83
N ILE A 104 14.20 6.65 10.03
CA ILE A 104 13.05 6.73 9.12
C ILE A 104 13.57 6.76 7.67
N GLU A 105 13.20 5.75 6.91
CA GLU A 105 13.37 5.69 5.46
C GLU A 105 12.06 6.08 4.79
N LEU A 106 12.07 7.24 4.14
CA LEU A 106 10.84 7.87 3.64
C LEU A 106 10.59 7.53 2.18
N TYR A 107 9.37 7.04 1.90
CA TYR A 107 8.73 7.03 0.58
C TYR A 107 7.63 8.08 0.56
N TYR A 108 7.55 8.86 -0.50
CA TYR A 108 6.47 9.83 -0.67
C TYR A 108 5.51 9.36 -1.75
N SER A 109 4.29 9.06 -1.33
CA SER A 109 3.30 8.39 -2.19
C SER A 109 2.53 9.41 -3.01
N ILE A 110 3.19 9.95 -4.02
CA ILE A 110 2.62 10.81 -5.07
C ILE A 110 3.11 10.35 -6.43
N THR A 111 2.43 10.75 -7.49
CA THR A 111 2.78 10.41 -8.88
C THR A 111 3.56 11.51 -9.60
N ASP A 112 3.83 12.64 -8.96
CA ASP A 112 4.57 13.77 -9.52
C ASP A 112 6.08 13.60 -9.27
N THR A 113 6.80 13.10 -10.29
CA THR A 113 8.25 12.89 -10.24
C THR A 113 9.04 14.20 -10.13
N ASP A 114 8.52 15.31 -10.65
CA ASP A 114 9.19 16.61 -10.57
C ASP A 114 9.14 17.17 -9.14
N GLU A 115 8.05 16.94 -8.43
CA GLU A 115 7.95 17.29 -7.02
C GLU A 115 8.93 16.46 -6.16
N ILE A 116 9.08 15.17 -6.45
CA ILE A 116 10.07 14.30 -5.78
C ILE A 116 11.50 14.83 -6.00
N LYS A 117 11.84 15.17 -7.24
CA LYS A 117 13.14 15.75 -7.60
C LYS A 117 13.37 17.10 -6.92
N ALA A 118 12.36 17.97 -6.94
CA ALA A 118 12.42 19.30 -6.30
C ALA A 118 12.67 19.19 -4.77
N ARG A 119 12.17 18.15 -4.13
CA ARG A 119 12.42 17.82 -2.72
C ARG A 119 13.75 17.08 -2.49
N LYS A 120 14.47 16.72 -3.54
CA LYS A 120 15.70 15.91 -3.49
C LYS A 120 15.50 14.57 -2.79
N MET A 121 14.32 14.01 -2.93
CA MET A 121 14.01 12.65 -2.45
C MET A 121 14.57 11.62 -3.43
N LYS A 122 14.81 10.42 -2.93
CA LYS A 122 15.34 9.30 -3.74
C LYS A 122 14.31 8.21 -3.98
N ARG A 123 13.17 8.29 -3.28
CA ARG A 123 12.14 7.25 -3.27
C ARG A 123 10.76 7.88 -3.40
N MET A 124 9.91 7.25 -4.14
CA MET A 124 8.49 7.60 -4.25
C MET A 124 7.61 6.36 -4.23
N GLY A 125 6.34 6.54 -4.00
CA GLY A 125 5.35 5.48 -3.98
C GLY A 125 5.30 4.72 -2.67
N GLY A 126 5.20 3.41 -2.80
CA GLY A 126 4.88 2.49 -1.72
C GLY A 126 3.38 2.26 -1.56
N ASP A 127 2.58 3.33 -1.59
CA ASP A 127 1.11 3.28 -1.57
C ASP A 127 0.50 3.94 -2.85
N ILE A 128 1.24 3.99 -3.95
CA ILE A 128 0.65 4.26 -5.26
C ILE A 128 -0.05 2.96 -5.70
N GLY A 129 -1.37 2.92 -5.50
CA GLY A 129 -2.19 1.74 -5.77
C GLY A 129 -2.33 1.50 -7.26
N VAL A 130 -1.90 0.34 -7.74
CA VAL A 130 -2.26 -0.17 -9.07
C VAL A 130 -3.62 -0.85 -9.01
N ASP A 131 -3.96 -1.42 -7.85
CA ASP A 131 -5.27 -1.99 -7.53
C ASP A 131 -5.63 -1.75 -6.05
N GLY A 132 -6.65 -2.48 -5.57
CA GLY A 132 -7.10 -2.42 -4.18
C GLY A 132 -6.63 -3.59 -3.31
N SER A 133 -7.57 -4.25 -2.62
CA SER A 133 -7.28 -5.32 -1.66
C SER A 133 -8.30 -6.45 -1.72
N PHE A 134 -7.94 -7.65 -1.24
CA PHE A 134 -8.89 -8.75 -1.10
C PHE A 134 -9.99 -8.46 -0.09
N THR A 135 -9.68 -7.73 0.97
CA THR A 135 -10.67 -7.32 1.98
C THR A 135 -11.81 -6.47 1.41
N SER A 136 -11.52 -5.72 0.36
CA SER A 136 -12.50 -4.87 -0.33
C SER A 136 -13.02 -5.45 -1.64
N ARG A 137 -12.56 -6.65 -2.05
CA ARG A 137 -12.90 -7.30 -3.33
C ARG A 137 -12.59 -6.45 -4.56
N ASN A 138 -11.61 -5.56 -4.45
CA ASN A 138 -11.17 -4.68 -5.54
C ASN A 138 -9.69 -4.83 -5.93
N ALA A 139 -8.98 -5.80 -5.34
CA ALA A 139 -7.72 -6.26 -5.92
C ALA A 139 -7.96 -6.82 -7.32
N ALA A 140 -7.16 -6.42 -8.30
CA ALA A 140 -7.40 -6.75 -9.70
C ALA A 140 -6.89 -8.16 -10.05
N LEU A 141 -7.81 -9.04 -10.40
CA LEU A 141 -7.57 -10.45 -10.71
C LEU A 141 -7.79 -10.74 -12.20
N PHE A 142 -7.13 -11.77 -12.74
CA PHE A 142 -7.47 -12.30 -14.06
C PHE A 142 -8.81 -13.03 -14.05
N GLU A 143 -9.10 -13.76 -12.98
CA GLU A 143 -10.36 -14.49 -12.80
C GLU A 143 -11.25 -13.78 -11.78
N ASN A 144 -12.57 -14.02 -11.84
CA ASN A 144 -13.51 -13.45 -10.89
C ASN A 144 -13.25 -13.90 -9.46
N TYR A 145 -13.67 -13.10 -8.49
CA TYR A 145 -13.81 -13.53 -7.11
C TYR A 145 -14.82 -14.69 -7.01
N GLU A 146 -14.69 -15.50 -5.94
CA GLU A 146 -15.61 -16.62 -5.69
C GLU A 146 -16.90 -16.17 -4.97
N ASP A 147 -16.80 -15.14 -4.16
CA ASP A 147 -17.87 -14.70 -3.25
C ASP A 147 -18.60 -13.44 -3.71
N VAL A 148 -18.11 -12.77 -4.75
CA VAL A 148 -18.77 -11.58 -5.36
C VAL A 148 -18.59 -11.59 -6.87
N ASP A 149 -19.48 -10.92 -7.58
CA ASP A 149 -19.35 -10.72 -9.02
C ASP A 149 -18.19 -9.74 -9.32
N GLY A 150 -17.39 -10.08 -10.33
CA GLY A 150 -16.30 -9.24 -10.81
C GLY A 150 -14.91 -9.72 -10.39
N ASN A 151 -13.91 -9.02 -10.87
CA ASN A 151 -12.49 -9.38 -10.70
C ASN A 151 -11.61 -8.18 -10.26
N GLY A 152 -12.22 -7.21 -9.60
CA GLY A 152 -11.53 -6.01 -9.10
C GLY A 152 -11.14 -5.02 -10.19
N ASP A 153 -10.46 -3.95 -9.77
CA ASP A 153 -10.22 -2.76 -10.57
C ASP A 153 -8.73 -2.44 -10.69
N LEU A 154 -8.30 -2.08 -11.91
CA LEU A 154 -7.02 -1.42 -12.15
C LEU A 154 -7.21 0.09 -12.07
N TYR A 155 -6.33 0.79 -11.35
CA TYR A 155 -6.43 2.24 -11.15
C TYR A 155 -5.65 3.05 -12.17
N PHE A 156 -4.84 2.39 -13.01
CA PHE A 156 -4.09 2.99 -14.10
C PHE A 156 -4.37 2.25 -15.41
N SER A 157 -4.37 2.96 -16.52
CA SER A 157 -4.11 2.34 -17.81
C SER A 157 -2.65 1.86 -17.88
N GLN A 158 -2.35 0.91 -18.77
CA GLN A 158 -0.98 0.43 -18.93
C GLN A 158 -0.03 1.56 -19.39
N GLU A 159 -0.52 2.45 -20.25
CA GLU A 159 0.24 3.58 -20.77
C GLU A 159 0.59 4.60 -19.68
N GLU A 160 -0.34 4.87 -18.76
CA GLU A 160 -0.09 5.77 -17.63
C GLU A 160 0.96 5.18 -16.69
N LEU A 161 0.85 3.88 -16.35
CA LEU A 161 1.81 3.23 -15.48
C LEU A 161 3.19 3.09 -16.15
N ASN A 162 3.24 2.77 -17.45
CA ASN A 162 4.48 2.74 -18.21
C ASN A 162 5.21 4.08 -18.17
N ARG A 163 4.48 5.18 -18.36
CA ARG A 163 5.05 6.53 -18.30
C ARG A 163 5.59 6.84 -16.91
N LEU A 164 4.80 6.61 -15.85
CA LEU A 164 5.21 6.88 -14.48
C LEU A 164 6.48 6.11 -14.09
N VAL A 165 6.53 4.81 -14.42
CA VAL A 165 7.70 3.97 -14.13
C VAL A 165 8.91 4.43 -14.94
N LEU A 166 8.75 4.74 -16.23
CA LEU A 166 9.84 5.25 -17.08
C LEU A 166 10.42 6.56 -16.53
N GLU A 167 9.58 7.51 -16.12
CA GLU A 167 10.03 8.76 -15.49
C GLU A 167 10.88 8.51 -14.24
N CYS A 168 10.55 7.48 -13.47
CA CYS A 168 11.34 7.08 -12.30
C CYS A 168 12.72 6.53 -12.70
N TYR A 169 12.78 5.70 -13.75
CA TYR A 169 14.06 5.19 -14.28
C TYR A 169 14.94 6.33 -14.78
N GLU A 170 14.42 7.24 -15.59
CA GLU A 170 15.14 8.41 -16.11
C GLU A 170 15.62 9.35 -15.01
N ALA A 171 14.82 9.50 -13.96
CA ALA A 171 15.15 10.36 -12.82
C ALA A 171 16.03 9.67 -11.76
N SER A 172 16.40 8.40 -11.93
CA SER A 172 17.11 7.59 -10.92
C SER A 172 16.38 7.57 -9.57
N LEU A 173 15.05 7.48 -9.59
CA LEU A 173 14.18 7.37 -8.43
C LEU A 173 13.77 5.91 -8.22
N GLN A 174 13.91 5.42 -7.00
CA GLN A 174 13.30 4.15 -6.61
C GLN A 174 11.78 4.35 -6.49
N ILE A 175 10.99 3.49 -7.13
CA ILE A 175 9.53 3.48 -6.99
C ILE A 175 9.07 2.21 -6.29
N GLY A 176 8.08 2.33 -5.38
CA GLY A 176 7.29 1.24 -4.84
C GLY A 176 5.85 1.34 -5.33
N LEU A 177 5.30 0.25 -5.83
CA LEU A 177 3.94 0.17 -6.37
C LEU A 177 3.14 -0.87 -5.59
N HIS A 178 2.00 -0.46 -5.05
CA HIS A 178 1.06 -1.37 -4.40
C HIS A 178 0.34 -2.20 -5.48
N ALA A 179 0.46 -3.51 -5.40
CA ALA A 179 -0.23 -4.45 -6.27
C ALA A 179 -0.50 -5.76 -5.53
N VAL A 180 -1.77 -6.06 -5.29
CA VAL A 180 -2.25 -7.23 -4.54
C VAL A 180 -2.63 -8.37 -5.47
N GLY A 181 -3.43 -8.08 -6.48
CA GLY A 181 -3.93 -9.06 -7.45
C GLY A 181 -2.93 -9.40 -8.55
N ASP A 182 -3.08 -10.59 -9.12
CA ASP A 182 -2.21 -11.09 -10.20
C ASP A 182 -2.30 -10.25 -11.49
N ARG A 183 -3.47 -9.68 -11.80
CA ARG A 183 -3.65 -8.76 -12.94
C ARG A 183 -2.98 -7.41 -12.69
N ALA A 184 -3.04 -6.89 -11.46
CA ALA A 184 -2.33 -5.66 -11.12
C ALA A 184 -0.82 -5.87 -11.14
N PHE A 185 -0.34 -6.98 -10.61
CA PHE A 185 1.10 -7.26 -10.63
C PHE A 185 1.63 -7.49 -12.06
N GLU A 186 0.79 -8.05 -12.96
CA GLU A 186 1.11 -8.12 -14.39
C GLU A 186 1.35 -6.73 -14.99
N GLN A 187 0.50 -5.76 -14.63
CA GLN A 187 0.64 -4.38 -15.08
C GLN A 187 1.94 -3.74 -14.56
N VAL A 188 2.30 -4.01 -13.31
CA VAL A 188 3.57 -3.57 -12.71
C VAL A 188 4.76 -4.16 -13.46
N LEU A 189 4.78 -5.47 -13.71
CA LEU A 189 5.85 -6.13 -14.44
C LEU A 189 6.01 -5.54 -15.85
N SER A 190 4.91 -5.39 -16.58
CA SER A 190 4.90 -4.83 -17.94
C SER A 190 5.45 -3.40 -17.97
N ALA A 191 5.13 -2.58 -16.97
CA ALA A 191 5.65 -1.21 -16.87
C ALA A 191 7.16 -1.18 -16.59
N HIS A 192 7.67 -2.07 -15.74
CA HIS A 192 9.11 -2.19 -15.48
C HIS A 192 9.86 -2.77 -16.68
N GLU A 193 9.30 -3.75 -17.38
CA GLU A 193 9.88 -4.29 -18.64
C GLU A 193 9.98 -3.20 -19.71
N TYR A 194 8.93 -2.39 -19.87
CA TYR A 194 8.93 -1.26 -20.78
C TYR A 194 10.03 -0.24 -20.44
N ALA A 195 10.10 0.18 -19.16
CA ALA A 195 11.09 1.15 -18.72
C ALA A 195 12.52 0.60 -18.84
N GLN A 196 12.76 -0.66 -18.51
CA GLN A 196 14.08 -1.29 -18.57
C GLN A 196 14.57 -1.47 -20.01
N ALA A 197 13.66 -1.66 -20.98
CA ALA A 197 14.00 -1.71 -22.39
C ALA A 197 14.53 -0.35 -22.91
N ILE A 198 14.05 0.76 -22.34
CA ILE A 198 14.45 2.12 -22.71
C ILE A 198 15.68 2.57 -21.90
N CYS A 199 15.74 2.25 -20.62
CA CYS A 199 16.80 2.62 -19.68
C CYS A 199 17.51 1.35 -19.14
N PRO A 200 18.27 0.61 -19.94
CA PRO A 200 18.90 -0.63 -19.53
C PRO A 200 20.02 -0.38 -18.49
N GLY A 201 20.19 -1.35 -17.60
CA GLY A 201 21.29 -1.35 -16.63
C GLY A 201 21.07 -0.50 -15.38
N THR A 202 19.89 0.07 -15.19
CA THR A 202 19.52 0.75 -13.95
C THR A 202 19.13 -0.27 -12.89
N ASP A 203 19.86 -0.28 -11.77
CA ASP A 203 19.51 -1.08 -10.57
C ASP A 203 19.11 -0.15 -9.43
N LEU A 204 17.84 0.19 -9.36
CA LEU A 204 17.27 1.06 -8.34
C LEU A 204 16.51 0.27 -7.26
N ARG A 205 16.50 -1.06 -7.35
CA ARG A 205 15.77 -1.95 -6.43
C ARG A 205 14.31 -1.50 -6.27
N HIS A 206 13.62 -1.29 -7.40
CA HIS A 206 12.21 -0.97 -7.37
C HIS A 206 11.43 -2.00 -6.59
N ARG A 207 10.32 -1.59 -5.98
CA ARG A 207 9.56 -2.44 -5.08
C ARG A 207 8.17 -2.75 -5.63
N GLY A 208 7.77 -4.02 -5.51
CA GLY A 208 6.36 -4.42 -5.51
C GLY A 208 5.90 -4.56 -4.06
N GLU A 209 4.94 -3.76 -3.66
CA GLU A 209 4.34 -3.86 -2.33
C GLU A 209 3.21 -4.88 -2.36
N HIS A 210 3.10 -5.67 -1.33
CA HIS A 210 2.18 -6.79 -1.14
C HIS A 210 2.50 -8.01 -2.00
N ALA A 211 2.27 -7.95 -3.30
CA ALA A 211 2.52 -9.08 -4.21
C ALA A 211 1.88 -10.38 -3.70
N GLU A 212 0.61 -10.27 -3.23
CA GLU A 212 -0.03 -11.35 -2.47
C GLU A 212 -0.43 -12.54 -3.35
N LEU A 213 -0.96 -12.29 -4.56
CA LEU A 213 -1.32 -13.36 -5.49
C LEU A 213 -0.45 -13.26 -6.75
N LEU A 214 0.48 -14.20 -6.91
CA LEU A 214 1.38 -14.25 -8.06
C LEU A 214 1.27 -15.61 -8.79
N SER A 215 1.60 -15.58 -10.08
CA SER A 215 1.92 -16.80 -10.83
C SER A 215 3.43 -17.09 -10.77
N PHE A 216 3.82 -18.32 -11.05
CA PHE A 216 5.25 -18.69 -11.15
C PHE A 216 5.98 -17.92 -12.26
N ASP A 217 5.30 -17.57 -13.35
CA ASP A 217 5.88 -16.76 -14.42
C ASP A 217 6.14 -15.32 -13.94
N GLN A 218 5.20 -14.74 -13.23
CA GLN A 218 5.36 -13.41 -12.66
C GLN A 218 6.52 -13.35 -11.66
N ILE A 219 6.69 -14.37 -10.81
CA ILE A 219 7.85 -14.48 -9.91
C ILE A 219 9.16 -14.46 -10.70
N LYS A 220 9.27 -15.28 -11.77
CA LYS A 220 10.47 -15.30 -12.62
C LYS A 220 10.76 -13.99 -13.32
N ARG A 221 9.71 -13.28 -13.78
CA ARG A 221 9.85 -11.96 -14.40
C ARG A 221 10.26 -10.91 -13.39
N ALA A 222 9.68 -10.92 -12.19
CA ALA A 222 10.10 -10.04 -11.10
C ALA A 222 11.59 -10.22 -10.75
N LYS A 223 12.08 -11.48 -10.76
CA LYS A 223 13.51 -11.77 -10.60
C LYS A 223 14.37 -11.17 -11.71
N LYS A 224 13.97 -11.33 -12.97
CA LYS A 224 14.71 -10.75 -14.12
C LYS A 224 14.79 -9.23 -14.07
N LEU A 225 13.73 -8.58 -13.56
CA LEU A 225 13.63 -7.14 -13.37
C LEU A 225 14.36 -6.63 -12.13
N ASN A 226 14.93 -7.53 -11.33
CA ASN A 226 15.56 -7.22 -10.05
C ASN A 226 14.65 -6.46 -9.07
N LEU A 227 13.35 -6.78 -9.07
CA LEU A 227 12.40 -6.21 -8.13
C LEU A 227 12.65 -6.75 -6.73
N VAL A 228 12.44 -5.92 -5.74
CA VAL A 228 12.34 -6.29 -4.33
C VAL A 228 10.86 -6.42 -4.00
N LEU A 229 10.44 -7.49 -3.35
CA LEU A 229 9.06 -7.66 -2.90
C LEU A 229 8.94 -7.28 -1.43
N SER A 230 8.09 -6.31 -1.17
CA SER A 230 7.82 -5.82 0.19
C SER A 230 6.49 -6.39 0.65
N MET A 231 6.56 -7.47 1.40
CA MET A 231 5.42 -8.33 1.70
C MET A 231 5.09 -8.32 3.20
N GLN A 232 3.93 -8.84 3.55
CA GLN A 232 3.42 -8.87 4.91
C GLN A 232 3.18 -10.32 5.37
N PRO A 233 4.21 -11.02 5.91
CA PRO A 233 4.04 -12.42 6.32
C PRO A 233 2.93 -12.63 7.36
N VAL A 234 2.66 -11.61 8.16
CA VAL A 234 1.57 -11.64 9.13
C VAL A 234 0.17 -11.78 8.50
N PHE A 235 0.01 -11.40 7.22
CA PHE A 235 -1.27 -11.54 6.52
C PHE A 235 -1.70 -13.00 6.37
N GLU A 236 -0.77 -13.93 6.20
CA GLU A 236 -1.10 -15.36 6.19
C GLU A 236 -1.78 -15.80 7.48
N THR A 237 -1.30 -15.33 8.63
CA THR A 237 -1.89 -15.67 9.92
C THR A 237 -3.23 -14.98 10.14
N LEU A 238 -3.41 -13.75 9.63
CA LEU A 238 -4.59 -12.94 9.89
C LEU A 238 -5.71 -13.14 8.87
N LEU A 239 -5.37 -13.38 7.61
CA LEU A 239 -6.31 -13.36 6.49
C LEU A 239 -6.41 -14.70 5.76
N GLY A 240 -5.37 -15.52 5.81
CA GLY A 240 -5.23 -16.74 5.01
C GLY A 240 -5.31 -18.06 5.77
N ASN A 241 -5.19 -18.02 7.09
CA ASN A 241 -5.02 -19.25 7.87
C ASN A 241 -6.36 -19.80 8.36
N THR A 242 -6.62 -21.06 8.07
CA THR A 242 -7.74 -21.85 8.59
C THR A 242 -7.63 -22.20 10.09
N GLN A 243 -6.49 -21.94 10.73
CA GLN A 243 -6.35 -22.02 12.18
C GLN A 243 -6.90 -20.73 12.82
N LYS A 244 -7.64 -20.86 13.91
CA LYS A 244 -8.22 -19.72 14.65
C LYS A 244 -7.14 -18.68 14.92
N GLY A 245 -7.13 -17.62 14.08
CA GLY A 245 -6.17 -16.53 14.13
C GLY A 245 -6.46 -15.55 15.27
N LEU A 246 -5.57 -14.58 15.43
CA LEU A 246 -5.70 -13.49 16.42
C LEU A 246 -6.93 -12.59 16.21
N TYR A 247 -7.58 -12.69 15.02
CA TYR A 247 -8.78 -11.93 14.67
C TYR A 247 -9.84 -12.90 14.18
N GLU A 248 -10.83 -13.16 15.04
CA GLU A 248 -12.00 -13.97 14.69
C GLU A 248 -12.71 -13.36 13.46
N GLY A 249 -12.95 -14.18 12.43
CA GLY A 249 -13.71 -13.79 11.22
C GLY A 249 -12.90 -13.22 10.04
N CYS A 250 -11.58 -13.07 10.13
CA CYS A 250 -10.76 -12.62 8.99
C CYS A 250 -9.89 -13.74 8.39
N ASN A 251 -9.72 -14.84 9.10
CA ASN A 251 -8.81 -15.94 8.76
C ASN A 251 -9.27 -16.81 7.57
N GLU A 252 -10.51 -16.64 7.09
CA GLU A 252 -11.05 -17.35 5.93
C GLU A 252 -11.14 -16.46 4.68
N LEU A 253 -10.71 -15.21 4.79
CA LEU A 253 -10.86 -14.21 3.72
C LEU A 253 -10.32 -14.67 2.38
N TYR A 254 -9.11 -15.24 2.37
CA TYR A 254 -8.50 -15.71 1.13
C TYR A 254 -9.23 -16.92 0.55
N VAL A 255 -9.70 -17.82 1.40
CA VAL A 255 -10.47 -19.00 0.96
C VAL A 255 -11.81 -18.56 0.36
N GLU A 256 -12.53 -17.68 1.03
CA GLU A 256 -13.82 -17.17 0.58
C GLU A 256 -13.70 -16.41 -0.74
N SER A 257 -12.72 -15.51 -0.82
CA SER A 257 -12.57 -14.63 -1.97
C SER A 257 -11.92 -15.28 -3.18
N LEU A 258 -11.01 -16.24 -2.98
CA LEU A 258 -10.14 -16.79 -4.03
C LEU A 258 -10.37 -18.27 -4.32
N GLY A 259 -11.16 -18.98 -3.50
CA GLY A 259 -11.31 -20.44 -3.61
C GLY A 259 -9.94 -21.14 -3.58
N GLU A 260 -9.69 -22.10 -4.47
CA GLU A 260 -8.42 -22.83 -4.53
C GLU A 260 -7.20 -21.96 -4.81
N ARG A 261 -7.39 -20.75 -5.38
CA ARG A 261 -6.29 -19.80 -5.63
C ARG A 261 -5.63 -19.29 -4.36
N HIS A 262 -6.30 -19.40 -3.19
CA HIS A 262 -5.71 -19.05 -1.90
C HIS A 262 -4.40 -19.79 -1.62
N LEU A 263 -4.22 -21.00 -2.19
CA LEU A 263 -2.98 -21.79 -2.07
C LEU A 263 -1.78 -21.13 -2.77
N ARG A 264 -2.01 -20.10 -3.55
CA ARG A 264 -0.98 -19.30 -4.23
C ARG A 264 -0.81 -17.89 -3.65
N THR A 265 -1.47 -17.57 -2.55
CA THR A 265 -1.20 -16.32 -1.85
C THR A 265 0.12 -16.38 -1.12
N ASN A 266 0.83 -15.25 -1.09
CA ASN A 266 2.05 -15.05 -0.29
C ASN A 266 3.09 -16.18 -0.44
N MET A 267 3.43 -16.56 -1.66
CA MET A 267 4.34 -17.66 -1.97
C MET A 267 5.79 -17.37 -1.56
N PHE A 268 6.01 -17.05 -0.27
CA PHE A 268 7.33 -16.65 0.28
C PHE A 268 8.43 -17.63 -0.06
N ARG A 269 8.17 -18.93 0.08
CA ARG A 269 9.17 -19.97 -0.17
C ARG A 269 9.61 -19.98 -1.62
N GLN A 270 8.66 -19.96 -2.56
CA GLN A 270 8.93 -19.98 -3.99
C GLN A 270 9.65 -18.70 -4.45
N ILE A 271 9.28 -17.54 -3.89
CA ILE A 271 9.91 -16.26 -4.16
C ILE A 271 11.37 -16.27 -3.70
N LEU A 272 11.64 -16.80 -2.50
CA LEU A 272 13.00 -16.93 -1.97
C LEU A 272 13.84 -17.95 -2.76
N ASP A 273 13.25 -19.06 -3.19
CA ASP A 273 13.94 -20.08 -3.98
C ASP A 273 14.34 -19.56 -5.37
N GLU A 274 13.58 -18.63 -5.96
CA GLU A 274 13.97 -17.89 -7.16
C GLU A 274 15.05 -16.83 -6.88
N GLY A 275 15.41 -16.60 -5.62
CA GLY A 275 16.44 -15.65 -5.20
C GLY A 275 16.00 -14.18 -5.31
N ILE A 276 14.71 -13.90 -5.15
CA ILE A 276 14.19 -12.54 -5.02
C ILE A 276 14.38 -12.06 -3.57
N VAL A 277 14.75 -10.81 -3.42
CA VAL A 277 14.83 -10.18 -2.10
C VAL A 277 13.43 -9.86 -1.60
N ILE A 278 13.07 -10.40 -0.44
CA ILE A 278 11.84 -10.05 0.27
C ILE A 278 12.20 -9.09 1.41
N CYS A 279 11.43 -8.00 1.51
CA CYS A 279 11.38 -7.15 2.70
C CYS A 279 10.07 -7.47 3.43
N ALA A 280 10.17 -7.93 4.68
CA ALA A 280 9.00 -8.20 5.50
C ALA A 280 8.58 -6.95 6.27
N GLY A 281 7.30 -6.62 6.21
CA GLY A 281 6.69 -5.48 6.91
C GLY A 281 5.37 -5.83 7.57
N SER A 282 4.86 -4.94 8.41
CA SER A 282 3.59 -5.13 9.11
C SER A 282 2.40 -4.47 8.42
N ASP A 283 2.65 -3.54 7.52
CA ASP A 283 1.61 -2.65 6.99
C ASP A 283 0.78 -1.98 8.13
N SER A 284 1.50 -1.53 9.16
CA SER A 284 0.85 -0.89 10.33
C SER A 284 0.22 0.47 9.90
N ALA A 285 -0.97 0.78 10.35
CA ALA A 285 -1.75 0.21 11.47
C ALA A 285 -2.74 -0.91 11.07
N LEU A 286 -2.66 -1.46 9.85
CA LEU A 286 -3.53 -2.56 9.46
C LEU A 286 -3.24 -3.81 10.32
N THR A 287 -1.96 -4.10 10.53
CA THR A 287 -1.54 -5.18 11.43
C THR A 287 -0.60 -4.67 12.54
N PRO A 288 -0.42 -5.44 13.62
CA PRO A 288 0.51 -5.08 14.69
C PRO A 288 1.95 -4.93 14.18
N VAL A 289 2.66 -3.92 14.71
CA VAL A 289 4.06 -3.64 14.32
C VAL A 289 5.10 -4.65 14.83
N ASN A 290 4.68 -5.69 15.52
CA ASN A 290 5.61 -6.69 16.07
C ASN A 290 6.23 -7.56 14.96
N PRO A 291 7.54 -7.43 14.65
CA PRO A 291 8.17 -8.20 13.56
C PRO A 291 8.14 -9.71 13.81
N LEU A 292 8.12 -10.15 15.07
CA LEU A 292 8.11 -11.57 15.44
C LEU A 292 6.78 -12.25 15.11
N LEU A 293 5.71 -11.50 14.86
CA LEU A 293 4.45 -12.06 14.38
C LEU A 293 4.50 -12.44 12.90
N GLY A 294 5.43 -11.87 12.15
CA GLY A 294 5.63 -12.17 10.73
C GLY A 294 6.71 -13.23 10.45
N ILE A 295 7.38 -13.72 11.48
CA ILE A 295 8.40 -14.77 11.40
C ILE A 295 7.79 -16.11 11.79
#